data_ac119d7a874be8e6d19aacec7ab88538
#
_entry.id   ac119d7a874be8e6d19aacec7ab88538
#
_cell.length_a   1.000
_cell.length_b   1.000
_cell.length_c   1.000
_cell.angle_alpha   90.00
_cell.angle_beta   90.00
_cell.angle_gamma   90.00
#
_symmetry.space_group_name_H-M   'P 1'
#
loop_
_entity.id
_entity.type
_entity.pdbx_description
1 polymer ?
#
loop_
_entity_poly.entity_id
_entity_poly.type
_entity_poly.pdbx_seq_one_letter_code
_entity_poly.pdbx_strand_id
1 'polypeptide(L)'
;MKAEVAHFTTEQMVDMVGLLSPCMDDYLYVCDFKEDYYQISPNAVKRFCLPADHFHNVVEMHRQVVYPDDLDLLLVELELLSTGRKVFHNLHYRWLDKMGMPVWINCRGIVIDDSQGKPQYLVGCLNETGNQRRADNITGLLGGIEFNTYMRSHK
;
A
#
# COMPACT_ATOMS: atom_id res chain seq x y z
N MET A 1 -5.74 15.16 -11.79
CA MET A 1 -6.14 16.30 -10.95
C MET A 1 -5.67 16.07 -9.52
N LYS A 2 -5.05 17.05 -8.95
CA LYS A 2 -4.61 16.94 -7.56
C LYS A 2 -5.78 17.19 -6.61
N ALA A 3 -5.80 16.45 -5.53
CA ALA A 3 -6.85 16.60 -4.54
C ALA A 3 -6.63 17.89 -3.74
N GLU A 4 -7.71 18.59 -3.46
CA GLU A 4 -7.70 19.81 -2.65
C GLU A 4 -7.78 19.44 -1.17
N VAL A 5 -6.95 18.50 -0.75
CA VAL A 5 -6.96 18.03 0.64
C VAL A 5 -5.62 18.27 1.33
N ALA A 6 -4.86 19.22 0.82
CA ALA A 6 -3.49 19.48 1.24
C ALA A 6 -3.36 20.03 2.66
N HIS A 7 -4.46 20.26 3.37
CA HIS A 7 -4.43 20.88 4.69
C HIS A 7 -4.56 19.89 5.84
N PHE A 8 -4.64 18.60 5.55
CA PHE A 8 -4.62 17.59 6.61
C PHE A 8 -3.23 17.49 7.22
N THR A 9 -3.18 17.46 8.54
CA THR A 9 -1.93 17.20 9.26
C THR A 9 -1.64 15.70 9.29
N THR A 10 -0.39 15.35 9.55
CA THR A 10 -0.01 13.96 9.74
C THR A 10 -0.84 13.31 10.85
N GLU A 11 -1.05 14.04 11.94
CA GLU A 11 -1.85 13.55 13.07
C GLU A 11 -3.28 13.23 12.65
N GLN A 12 -3.89 14.11 11.86
CA GLN A 12 -5.25 13.87 11.37
C GLN A 12 -5.32 12.64 10.49
N MET A 13 -4.33 12.43 9.64
CA MET A 13 -4.30 11.26 8.77
C MET A 13 -4.08 9.98 9.56
N VAL A 14 -3.22 10.01 10.56
CA VAL A 14 -2.99 8.88 11.46
C VAL A 14 -4.29 8.53 12.22
N ASP A 15 -5.00 9.54 12.70
CA ASP A 15 -6.27 9.34 13.37
C ASP A 15 -7.30 8.68 12.45
N MET A 16 -7.33 9.06 11.18
CA MET A 16 -8.22 8.46 10.19
C MET A 16 -7.91 6.98 9.99
N VAL A 17 -6.62 6.63 9.92
CA VAL A 17 -6.22 5.23 9.82
C VAL A 17 -6.76 4.44 11.02
N GLY A 18 -6.56 4.96 12.23
CA GLY A 18 -7.05 4.30 13.44
C GLY A 18 -8.56 4.18 13.48
N LEU A 19 -9.27 5.21 13.01
CA LEU A 19 -10.72 5.23 13.03
C LEU A 19 -11.32 4.24 12.03
N LEU A 20 -10.76 4.16 10.84
CA LEU A 20 -11.32 3.36 9.76
C LEU A 20 -10.83 1.90 9.75
N SER A 21 -9.67 1.62 10.35
CA SER A 21 -9.09 0.28 10.33
C SER A 21 -10.05 -0.82 10.78
N PRO A 22 -10.83 -0.64 11.86
CA PRO A 22 -11.74 -1.71 12.29
C PRO A 22 -12.87 -2.00 11.30
N CYS A 23 -13.11 -1.10 10.37
CA CYS A 23 -14.21 -1.21 9.40
C CYS A 23 -13.77 -1.84 8.09
N MET A 24 -12.48 -2.13 7.92
CA MET A 24 -11.94 -2.52 6.61
C MET A 24 -11.07 -3.77 6.72
N ASP A 25 -11.15 -4.60 5.69
CA ASP A 25 -10.27 -5.76 5.57
C ASP A 25 -8.90 -5.34 5.04
N ASP A 26 -8.84 -4.30 4.24
CA ASP A 26 -7.57 -3.78 3.71
C ASP A 26 -6.80 -3.07 4.82
N TYR A 27 -5.49 -3.02 4.66
CA TYR A 27 -4.60 -2.32 5.59
C TYR A 27 -4.42 -0.90 5.09
N LEU A 28 -4.86 0.07 5.89
CA LEU A 28 -4.71 1.49 5.56
C LEU A 28 -3.35 1.99 6.01
N TYR A 29 -2.76 2.91 5.26
CA TYR A 29 -1.46 3.48 5.62
C TYR A 29 -1.35 4.95 5.25
N VAL A 30 -0.45 5.62 5.94
CA VAL A 30 -0.01 6.99 5.64
C VAL A 30 1.50 6.98 5.62
N CYS A 31 2.08 7.50 4.56
CA CYS A 31 3.52 7.72 4.46
C CYS A 31 3.76 9.22 4.33
N ASP A 32 4.55 9.79 5.25
CA ASP A 32 4.90 11.21 5.22
C ASP A 32 6.32 11.32 4.66
N PHE A 33 6.45 11.85 3.47
CA PHE A 33 7.76 11.98 2.81
C PHE A 33 8.66 12.99 3.48
N LYS A 34 8.09 14.02 4.08
CA LYS A 34 8.88 15.09 4.72
C LYS A 34 9.47 14.65 6.05
N GLU A 35 8.65 13.97 6.85
CA GLU A 35 9.07 13.53 8.18
C GLU A 35 9.67 12.14 8.16
N ASP A 36 9.70 11.50 7.00
CA ASP A 36 10.17 10.12 6.85
C ASP A 36 9.45 9.21 7.85
N TYR A 37 8.12 9.29 7.86
CA TYR A 37 7.27 8.62 8.82
C TYR A 37 6.23 7.76 8.11
N TYR A 38 5.92 6.60 8.70
CA TYR A 38 4.97 5.65 8.14
C TYR A 38 4.06 5.14 9.26
N GLN A 39 2.77 5.07 8.99
CA GLN A 39 1.78 4.53 9.90
C GLN A 39 0.88 3.59 9.12
N ILE A 40 0.60 2.40 9.67
CA ILE A 40 -0.26 1.41 9.03
C ILE A 40 -1.27 0.88 10.05
N SER A 41 -2.36 0.30 9.56
CA SER A 41 -3.37 -0.34 10.41
C SER A 41 -2.71 -1.34 11.37
N PRO A 42 -3.09 -1.36 12.64
CA PRO A 42 -2.49 -2.31 13.61
C PRO A 42 -2.59 -3.78 13.19
N ASN A 43 -3.62 -4.14 12.44
CA ASN A 43 -3.79 -5.52 11.97
C ASN A 43 -2.62 -5.99 11.09
N ALA A 44 -1.95 -5.07 10.40
CA ALA A 44 -0.82 -5.42 9.56
C ALA A 44 0.35 -5.95 10.38
N VAL A 45 0.51 -5.44 11.61
CA VAL A 45 1.59 -5.88 12.50
C VAL A 45 1.40 -7.33 12.91
N LYS A 46 0.17 -7.78 13.01
CA LYS A 46 -0.13 -9.18 13.34
C LYS A 46 0.13 -10.11 12.18
N ARG A 47 0.07 -9.60 10.97
CA ARG A 47 0.15 -10.41 9.75
C ARG A 47 1.55 -10.43 9.15
N PHE A 48 2.21 -9.29 9.12
CA PHE A 48 3.47 -9.12 8.39
C PHE A 48 4.66 -8.95 9.33
N CYS A 49 5.84 -9.02 8.74
CA CYS A 49 7.11 -8.88 9.48
C CYS A 49 7.39 -7.40 9.76
N LEU A 50 6.52 -6.80 10.56
CA LEU A 50 6.61 -5.39 10.96
C LEU A 50 6.81 -5.33 12.48
N PRO A 51 7.78 -4.53 12.96
CA PRO A 51 8.02 -4.44 14.41
C PRO A 51 6.98 -3.60 15.14
N ALA A 52 6.32 -2.69 14.44
CA ALA A 52 5.30 -1.80 15.02
C ALA A 52 4.38 -1.30 13.91
N ASP A 53 3.31 -0.61 14.29
CA ASP A 53 2.39 -0.03 13.32
C ASP A 53 2.83 1.36 12.83
N HIS A 54 3.94 1.87 13.35
CA HIS A 54 4.49 3.16 12.93
C HIS A 54 6.01 3.15 13.08
N PHE A 55 6.69 3.90 12.22
CA PHE A 55 8.14 4.03 12.29
C PHE A 55 8.63 5.21 11.48
N HIS A 56 9.84 5.64 11.84
CA HIS A 56 10.66 6.51 11.01
C HIS A 56 11.56 5.63 10.13
N ASN A 57 12.26 6.24 9.17
CA ASN A 57 13.13 5.52 8.24
C ASN A 57 12.36 4.53 7.38
N VAL A 58 11.49 5.07 6.53
CA VAL A 58 10.56 4.30 5.72
C VAL A 58 11.28 3.28 4.84
N VAL A 59 12.43 3.65 4.26
CA VAL A 59 13.21 2.73 3.41
C VAL A 59 13.73 1.55 4.24
N GLU A 60 14.24 1.81 5.43
CA GLU A 60 14.75 0.74 6.29
C GLU A 60 13.64 -0.20 6.73
N MET A 61 12.45 0.33 6.99
CA MET A 61 11.30 -0.52 7.31
C MET A 61 10.95 -1.43 6.13
N HIS A 62 10.93 -0.88 4.93
CA HIS A 62 10.64 -1.67 3.75
C HIS A 62 11.70 -2.76 3.52
N ARG A 63 12.96 -2.50 3.86
CA ARG A 63 14.00 -3.53 3.78
C ARG A 63 13.70 -4.73 4.66
N GLN A 64 12.99 -4.52 5.75
CA GLN A 64 12.64 -5.61 6.68
C GLN A 64 11.42 -6.39 6.25
N VAL A 65 10.44 -5.74 5.64
CA VAL A 65 9.16 -6.36 5.34
C VAL A 65 9.01 -6.79 3.89
N VAL A 66 9.69 -6.15 2.96
CA VAL A 66 9.56 -6.46 1.53
C VAL A 66 10.41 -7.68 1.18
N TYR A 67 9.85 -8.56 0.37
CA TYR A 67 10.61 -9.68 -0.18
C TYR A 67 11.81 -9.13 -0.94
N PRO A 68 13.03 -9.62 -0.66
CA PRO A 68 14.25 -8.98 -1.19
C PRO A 68 14.28 -8.76 -2.70
N ASP A 69 13.74 -9.69 -3.48
CA ASP A 69 13.75 -9.58 -4.94
C ASP A 69 12.91 -8.42 -5.45
N ASP A 70 11.96 -7.94 -4.64
CA ASP A 70 11.04 -6.87 -5.05
C ASP A 70 11.44 -5.50 -4.50
N LEU A 71 12.49 -5.45 -3.69
CA LEU A 71 12.84 -4.22 -2.98
C LEU A 71 13.23 -3.10 -3.94
N ASP A 72 14.06 -3.39 -4.94
CA ASP A 72 14.51 -2.37 -5.88
C ASP A 72 13.33 -1.78 -6.64
N LEU A 73 12.37 -2.60 -7.03
CA LEU A 73 11.16 -2.15 -7.71
C LEU A 73 10.41 -1.15 -6.84
N LEU A 74 10.25 -1.46 -5.56
CA LEU A 74 9.54 -0.57 -4.64
C LEU A 74 10.31 0.73 -4.43
N LEU A 75 11.62 0.67 -4.28
CA LEU A 75 12.42 1.87 -4.03
C LEU A 75 12.36 2.84 -5.21
N VAL A 76 12.38 2.33 -6.44
CA VAL A 76 12.18 3.16 -7.63
C VAL A 76 10.81 3.81 -7.61
N GLU A 77 9.78 3.05 -7.26
CA GLU A 77 8.43 3.57 -7.19
C GLU A 77 8.31 4.67 -6.14
N LEU A 78 8.87 4.46 -4.95
CA LEU A 78 8.84 5.47 -3.89
C LEU A 78 9.53 6.77 -4.32
N GLU A 79 10.62 6.66 -5.05
CA GLU A 79 11.30 7.86 -5.56
C GLU A 79 10.43 8.61 -6.55
N LEU A 80 9.74 7.92 -7.45
CA LEU A 80 8.84 8.55 -8.41
C LEU A 80 7.70 9.28 -7.68
N LEU A 81 7.16 8.67 -6.64
CA LEU A 81 6.07 9.26 -5.88
C LEU A 81 6.53 10.46 -5.06
N SER A 82 7.65 10.33 -4.36
CA SER A 82 8.15 11.39 -3.47
C SER A 82 8.66 12.60 -4.22
N THR A 83 9.03 12.45 -5.49
CA THR A 83 9.49 13.57 -6.32
C THR A 83 8.37 14.18 -7.17
N GLY A 84 7.15 13.63 -7.07
CA GLY A 84 6.02 14.15 -7.82
C GLY A 84 5.94 13.72 -9.27
N ARG A 85 6.84 12.85 -9.70
CA ARG A 85 6.82 12.34 -11.08
C ARG A 85 5.72 11.32 -11.29
N LYS A 86 5.14 10.81 -10.20
CA LYS A 86 4.02 9.89 -10.22
C LYS A 86 3.08 10.28 -9.09
N VAL A 87 1.77 10.28 -9.36
CA VAL A 87 0.75 10.73 -8.40
C VAL A 87 -0.03 9.55 -7.84
N PHE A 88 -0.26 8.52 -8.65
CA PHE A 88 -0.99 7.33 -8.23
C PHE A 88 -0.02 6.17 -8.10
N HIS A 89 -0.17 5.45 -7.00
CA HIS A 89 0.60 4.26 -6.69
C HIS A 89 -0.30 3.04 -6.86
N ASN A 90 0.16 2.07 -7.61
CA ASN A 90 -0.54 0.79 -7.77
C ASN A 90 0.50 -0.24 -8.13
N LEU A 91 0.96 -0.98 -7.14
CA LEU A 91 2.07 -1.91 -7.31
C LEU A 91 1.74 -3.25 -6.71
N HIS A 92 2.00 -4.32 -7.46
CA HIS A 92 1.91 -5.69 -6.98
C HIS A 92 3.31 -6.17 -6.66
N TYR A 93 3.55 -6.54 -5.40
CA TYR A 93 4.84 -7.05 -4.95
C TYR A 93 4.62 -7.85 -3.68
N ARG A 94 5.72 -8.33 -3.08
CA ARG A 94 5.60 -9.28 -1.96
C ARG A 94 6.13 -8.67 -0.67
N TRP A 95 5.36 -8.86 0.40
CA TRP A 95 5.79 -8.62 1.76
C TRP A 95 6.00 -9.94 2.47
N LEU A 96 6.86 -9.95 3.46
CA LEU A 96 7.11 -11.13 4.29
C LEU A 96 6.11 -11.18 5.42
N ASP A 97 5.53 -12.37 5.67
CA ASP A 97 4.67 -12.55 6.83
C ASP A 97 5.51 -12.80 8.10
N LYS A 98 4.85 -13.07 9.22
CA LYS A 98 5.53 -13.30 10.49
C LYS A 98 6.47 -14.50 10.48
N MET A 99 6.25 -15.42 9.58
CA MET A 99 7.08 -16.62 9.43
C MET A 99 8.21 -16.41 8.40
N GLY A 100 8.30 -15.20 7.84
CA GLY A 100 9.29 -14.92 6.81
C GLY A 100 8.92 -15.40 5.41
N MET A 101 7.67 -15.80 5.20
CA MET A 101 7.21 -16.29 3.90
C MET A 101 6.65 -15.15 3.06
N PRO A 102 6.93 -15.15 1.74
CA PRO A 102 6.43 -14.08 0.88
C PRO A 102 4.92 -14.18 0.67
N VAL A 103 4.27 -13.03 0.74
CA VAL A 103 2.83 -12.88 0.52
C VAL A 103 2.64 -11.82 -0.55
N TRP A 104 1.91 -12.14 -1.61
CA TRP A 104 1.60 -11.16 -2.64
C TRP A 104 0.63 -10.14 -2.12
N ILE A 105 0.96 -8.87 -2.33
CA ILE A 105 0.09 -7.75 -1.96
C ILE A 105 -0.10 -6.83 -3.16
N ASN A 106 -1.17 -6.06 -3.10
CA ASN A 106 -1.39 -4.92 -3.99
C ASN A 106 -1.43 -3.67 -3.12
N CYS A 107 -0.48 -2.78 -3.32
CA CYS A 107 -0.42 -1.53 -2.60
C CYS A 107 -0.88 -0.41 -3.52
N ARG A 108 -1.90 0.35 -3.08
CA ARG A 108 -2.47 1.44 -3.86
C ARG A 108 -2.51 2.70 -3.01
N GLY A 109 -2.33 3.83 -3.66
CA GLY A 109 -2.35 5.08 -2.94
C GLY A 109 -2.35 6.29 -3.87
N ILE A 110 -2.46 7.44 -3.25
CA ILE A 110 -2.43 8.72 -3.94
C ILE A 110 -1.49 9.66 -3.21
N VAL A 111 -0.73 10.42 -3.99
CA VAL A 111 0.16 11.44 -3.44
C VAL A 111 -0.65 12.70 -3.15
N ILE A 112 -0.50 13.24 -1.97
CA ILE A 112 -1.11 14.51 -1.55
C ILE A 112 0.01 15.53 -1.38
N ASP A 113 -0.13 16.65 -2.08
CA ASP A 113 0.87 17.72 -2.02
C ASP A 113 0.66 18.62 -0.82
N ASP A 114 1.72 19.30 -0.41
CA ASP A 114 1.63 20.34 0.59
C ASP A 114 1.07 21.63 -0.03
N SER A 115 1.00 22.70 0.80
CA SER A 115 0.45 23.97 0.35
C SER A 115 1.27 24.63 -0.77
N GLN A 116 2.50 24.18 -0.98
CA GLN A 116 3.38 24.72 -2.00
C GLN A 116 3.42 23.82 -3.26
N GLY A 117 2.57 22.81 -3.32
CA GLY A 117 2.49 21.93 -4.45
C GLY A 117 3.56 20.86 -4.51
N LYS A 118 4.25 20.59 -3.40
CA LYS A 118 5.26 19.55 -3.33
C LYS A 118 4.69 18.30 -2.65
N PRO A 119 5.07 17.10 -3.12
CA PRO A 119 4.59 15.86 -2.51
C PRO A 119 4.91 15.82 -1.02
N GLN A 120 3.91 15.55 -0.21
CA GLN A 120 4.10 15.39 1.21
C GLN A 120 3.66 14.03 1.70
N TYR A 121 2.50 13.55 1.28
CA TYR A 121 1.97 12.28 1.76
C TYR A 121 1.72 11.31 0.63
N LEU A 122 1.88 10.03 0.92
CA LEU A 122 1.27 8.96 0.16
C LEU A 122 0.27 8.29 1.10
N VAL A 123 -1.01 8.29 0.74
CA VAL A 123 -2.05 7.67 1.54
C VAL A 123 -2.77 6.62 0.72
N GLY A 124 -3.10 5.52 1.34
CA GLY A 124 -3.78 4.47 0.62
C GLY A 124 -4.01 3.22 1.43
N CYS A 125 -4.07 2.12 0.72
CA CYS A 125 -4.33 0.84 1.32
C CYS A 125 -3.55 -0.26 0.60
N LEU A 126 -3.33 -1.36 1.31
CA LEU A 126 -2.79 -2.55 0.69
C LEU A 126 -3.62 -3.76 1.12
N ASN A 127 -3.67 -4.74 0.25
CA ASN A 127 -4.40 -5.97 0.52
C ASN A 127 -3.65 -7.15 -0.07
N GLU A 128 -3.93 -8.34 0.47
CA GLU A 128 -3.33 -9.57 -0.04
C GLU A 128 -4.07 -10.04 -1.28
N THR A 129 -3.32 -10.47 -2.29
CA THR A 129 -3.90 -10.88 -3.56
C THR A 129 -3.64 -12.33 -3.94
N GLY A 130 -2.73 -13.00 -3.24
CA GLY A 130 -2.32 -14.34 -3.64
C GLY A 130 -3.45 -15.35 -3.72
N ASN A 131 -4.20 -15.50 -2.63
CA ASN A 131 -5.31 -16.45 -2.58
C ASN A 131 -6.45 -16.02 -3.49
N GLN A 132 -6.73 -14.73 -3.53
CA GLN A 132 -7.77 -14.19 -4.37
C GLN A 132 -7.45 -14.41 -5.84
N ARG A 133 -6.19 -14.22 -6.25
CA ARG A 133 -5.78 -14.48 -7.62
C ARG A 133 -6.00 -15.93 -8.02
N ARG A 134 -5.71 -16.85 -7.11
CA ARG A 134 -5.93 -18.26 -7.38
C ARG A 134 -7.39 -18.56 -7.61
N ALA A 135 -8.25 -17.99 -6.75
CA ALA A 135 -9.69 -18.16 -6.89
C ALA A 135 -10.20 -17.57 -8.20
N ASP A 136 -9.72 -16.37 -8.55
CA ASP A 136 -10.09 -15.71 -9.79
C ASP A 136 -9.63 -16.50 -11.01
N ASN A 137 -8.44 -17.07 -10.96
CA ASN A 137 -7.95 -17.88 -12.05
C ASN A 137 -8.80 -19.13 -12.25
N ILE A 138 -9.19 -19.78 -11.17
CA ILE A 138 -10.07 -20.93 -11.23
C ILE A 138 -11.42 -20.53 -11.79
N THR A 139 -11.98 -19.42 -11.31
CA THR A 139 -13.25 -18.92 -11.77
C THR A 139 -13.17 -18.52 -13.25
N GLY A 140 -12.11 -17.86 -13.64
CA GLY A 140 -11.90 -17.47 -15.03
C GLY A 140 -11.82 -18.66 -15.97
N LEU A 141 -11.22 -19.74 -15.51
CA LEU A 141 -11.17 -20.96 -16.29
C LEU A 141 -12.53 -21.64 -16.41
N LEU A 142 -13.36 -21.48 -15.41
CA LEU A 142 -14.69 -22.07 -15.38
C LEU A 142 -15.73 -21.16 -15.99
N GLY A 143 -15.52 -19.92 -15.83
CA GLY A 143 -16.50 -18.95 -16.23
C GLY A 143 -16.09 -18.14 -17.45
N GLY A 144 -15.16 -18.24 -17.93
CA GLY A 144 -14.67 -17.46 -18.74
C GLY A 144 -14.74 -16.93 -19.28
N ILE A 145 -15.04 -17.39 -18.94
CA ILE A 145 -15.10 -17.09 -18.59
C ILE A 145 -15.33 -16.33 -18.16
N GLU A 146 -15.69 -16.08 -18.12
CA GLU A 146 -15.85 -15.39 -17.38
C GLU A 146 -15.26 -14.63 -17.29
N PHE A 147 -15.11 -14.73 -17.95
CA PHE A 147 -14.50 -14.39 -17.34
C PHE A 147 -14.25 -13.68 -17.87
N ASN A 148 -14.41 -13.75 -18.54
CA ASN A 148 -14.04 -13.44 -18.51
C ASN A 148 -14.34 -12.72 -18.44
N THR A 149 -14.87 -12.81 -18.64
CA THR A 149 -15.27 -12.38 -18.04
C THR A 149 -15.04 -11.66 -17.45
N TYR A 150 -14.81 -11.74 -17.57
CA TYR A 150 -14.62 -11.47 -16.47
C TYR A 150 -13.95 -10.73 -16.60
N MET A 151 -13.82 -10.89 -16.91
CA MET A 151 -13.17 -10.83 -16.45
C MET A 151 -13.12 -9.89 -16.67
N ARG A 152 -13.64 -9.93 -17.13
CA ARG A 152 -13.78 -9.46 -16.86
C ARG A 152 -13.77 -8.69 -16.23
N SER A 153 -13.99 -9.07 -16.32
CA SER A 153 -14.03 -8.78 -15.34
C SER A 153 -13.45 -8.16 -14.84
N HIS A 154 -13.05 -8.31 -15.05
CA HIS A 154 -12.52 -8.21 -14.22
C HIS A 154 -11.84 -7.58 -14.32
N LYS A 155 -11.99 -7.62 -14.60
CA LYS A 155 -11.38 -7.55 -14.48
C LYS A 155 -11.02 -7.15 -14.29
#